data_c35d0280a2a7ce2a2eef15cde36bd06b
#
_entry.id   c35d0280a2a7ce2a2eef15cde36bd06b
#
_cell.length_a   1.000
_cell.length_b   1.000
_cell.length_c   1.000
_cell.angle_alpha   90.00
_cell.angle_beta   90.00
_cell.angle_gamma   90.00
#
_symmetry.space_group_name_H-M   'P 1'
#
loop_
_entity.id
_entity.type
_entity.pdbx_description
1 polymer ?
#
loop_
_entity_poly.entity_id
_entity_poly.type
_entity_poly.pdbx_seq_one_letter_code
_entity_poly.pdbx_strand_id
1 'polypeptide(L)'
;FARNYLVYEGVIDKSVHGIWALTEKGYSIDMTDELASHIFVKWAAANKSKRGNTGAAIADENVDTVHYWIYAPGDGACKWEKFYNEGIVSIGWGAVGDLSAFSSKDEMKARMKECYGAEYSYKNAAHATWQFANEMKPGDIVFVKKGMHQILGRGVVTSDYTYQADRPDDYNNVRKIN
;
A
#
# COMPACT_ATOMS: atom_id res chain seq x y z
N PHE A 1 -2.47 14.03 6.89
CA PHE A 1 -3.84 13.87 7.43
C PHE A 1 -4.42 15.22 7.92
N ALA A 2 -3.76 15.97 8.82
CA ALA A 2 -4.29 17.23 9.39
C ALA A 2 -4.73 18.25 8.33
N ARG A 3 -3.95 18.48 7.28
CA ARG A 3 -4.31 19.42 6.19
C ARG A 3 -5.65 19.11 5.54
N ASN A 4 -5.95 17.83 5.30
CA ASN A 4 -7.22 17.44 4.68
C ASN A 4 -8.41 17.73 5.58
N TYR A 5 -8.26 17.61 6.90
CA TYR A 5 -9.33 17.95 7.84
C TYR A 5 -9.63 19.44 7.84
N LEU A 6 -8.61 20.29 7.69
CA LEU A 6 -8.78 21.73 7.54
C LEU A 6 -9.46 22.11 6.21
N VAL A 7 -9.21 21.36 5.14
CA VAL A 7 -9.95 21.52 3.86
C VAL A 7 -11.41 21.13 4.04
N TYR A 8 -11.69 19.98 4.69
CA TYR A 8 -13.07 19.53 4.94
C TYR A 8 -13.84 20.50 5.85
N GLU A 9 -13.14 21.15 6.76
CA GLU A 9 -13.72 22.21 7.61
C GLU A 9 -13.87 23.55 6.89
N GLY A 10 -13.33 23.69 5.68
CA GLY A 10 -13.39 24.89 4.88
C GLY A 10 -12.45 26.01 5.35
N VAL A 11 -11.42 25.67 6.10
CA VAL A 11 -10.39 26.60 6.61
C VAL A 11 -9.28 26.81 5.58
N ILE A 12 -9.00 25.80 4.78
CA ILE A 12 -7.98 25.82 3.73
C ILE A 12 -8.62 25.49 2.38
N ASP A 13 -8.26 26.27 1.36
CA ASP A 13 -8.53 25.99 -0.04
C ASP A 13 -7.35 25.25 -0.68
N LYS A 14 -7.66 24.22 -1.48
CA LYS A 14 -6.72 23.43 -2.28
C LYS A 14 -7.10 23.37 -3.76
N SER A 15 -7.95 24.28 -4.24
CA SER A 15 -8.46 24.26 -5.60
C SER A 15 -7.36 24.38 -6.67
N VAL A 16 -6.22 24.99 -6.33
CA VAL A 16 -5.06 25.07 -7.20
C VAL A 16 -4.04 23.98 -6.81
N HIS A 17 -3.67 23.14 -7.77
CA HIS A 17 -2.74 22.04 -7.52
C HIS A 17 -1.39 22.55 -6.96
N GLY A 18 -0.98 21.97 -5.83
CA GLY A 18 0.28 22.32 -5.16
C GLY A 18 0.22 23.61 -4.30
N ILE A 19 -0.87 24.37 -4.33
CA ILE A 19 -1.05 25.60 -3.55
C ILE A 19 -2.11 25.37 -2.48
N TRP A 20 -1.80 25.80 -1.26
CA TRP A 20 -2.68 25.76 -0.11
C TRP A 20 -2.86 27.19 0.41
N ALA A 21 -4.06 27.74 0.33
CA ALA A 21 -4.39 29.07 0.78
C ALA A 21 -5.40 29.04 1.92
N LEU A 22 -5.38 30.02 2.80
CA LEU A 22 -6.46 30.21 3.76
C LEU A 22 -7.70 30.73 3.03
N THR A 23 -8.87 30.22 3.41
CA THR A 23 -10.16 30.79 3.02
C THR A 23 -10.49 32.03 3.89
N GLU A 24 -11.56 32.75 3.57
CA GLU A 24 -12.07 33.82 4.45
C GLU A 24 -12.34 33.29 5.86
N LYS A 25 -12.91 32.11 5.98
CA LYS A 25 -13.09 31.42 7.26
C LYS A 25 -11.74 31.11 7.93
N GLY A 26 -10.73 30.73 7.14
CA GLY A 26 -9.38 30.44 7.64
C GLY A 26 -8.68 31.69 8.21
N TYR A 27 -8.92 32.85 7.66
CA TYR A 27 -8.39 34.13 8.18
C TYR A 27 -9.14 34.62 9.42
N SER A 28 -10.43 34.31 9.55
CA SER A 28 -11.27 34.79 10.65
C SER A 28 -11.32 33.87 11.87
N ILE A 29 -10.87 32.61 11.73
CA ILE A 29 -10.95 31.60 12.80
C ILE A 29 -9.78 31.73 13.77
N ASP A 30 -10.08 31.82 15.07
CA ASP A 30 -9.07 31.69 16.11
C ASP A 30 -8.87 30.19 16.41
N MET A 31 -7.74 29.63 15.95
CA MET A 31 -7.42 28.21 16.03
C MET A 31 -6.82 27.90 17.39
N THR A 32 -7.68 27.64 18.38
CA THR A 32 -7.26 27.14 19.70
C THR A 32 -6.99 25.62 19.66
N ASP A 33 -6.27 25.11 20.66
CA ASP A 33 -6.00 23.65 20.78
C ASP A 33 -7.29 22.84 20.94
N GLU A 34 -8.31 23.38 21.61
CA GLU A 34 -9.62 22.76 21.77
C GLU A 34 -10.34 22.66 20.42
N LEU A 35 -10.32 23.72 19.62
CA LEU A 35 -10.94 23.75 18.30
C LEU A 35 -10.21 22.80 17.33
N ALA A 36 -8.88 22.80 17.34
CA ALA A 36 -8.07 21.89 16.55
C ALA A 36 -8.35 20.41 16.90
N SER A 37 -8.46 20.11 18.19
CA SER A 37 -8.82 18.77 18.70
C SER A 37 -10.23 18.38 18.27
N HIS A 38 -11.20 19.29 18.35
CA HIS A 38 -12.57 19.05 17.93
C HIS A 38 -12.66 18.76 16.42
N ILE A 39 -11.98 19.55 15.59
CA ILE A 39 -11.90 19.33 14.13
C ILE A 39 -11.29 17.97 13.83
N PHE A 40 -10.20 17.61 14.53
CA PHE A 40 -9.57 16.30 14.37
C PHE A 40 -10.52 15.16 14.71
N VAL A 41 -11.16 15.17 15.87
CA VAL A 41 -12.08 14.12 16.32
C VAL A 41 -13.26 13.98 15.37
N LYS A 42 -13.88 15.11 14.98
CA LYS A 42 -15.01 15.16 14.03
C LYS A 42 -14.68 14.48 12.71
N TRP A 43 -13.57 14.85 12.08
CA TRP A 43 -13.22 14.30 10.77
C TRP A 43 -12.55 12.94 10.82
N ALA A 44 -11.88 12.59 11.92
CA ALA A 44 -11.42 11.23 12.16
C ALA A 44 -12.57 10.25 12.30
N ALA A 45 -13.63 10.62 13.05
CA ALA A 45 -14.85 9.83 13.18
C ALA A 45 -15.59 9.68 11.84
N ALA A 46 -15.75 10.78 11.09
CA ALA A 46 -16.40 10.77 9.77
C ALA A 46 -15.64 9.88 8.76
N ASN A 47 -14.31 9.92 8.77
CA ASN A 47 -13.49 9.06 7.92
C ASN A 47 -13.50 7.58 8.37
N LYS A 48 -13.63 7.31 9.68
CA LYS A 48 -13.81 5.95 10.20
C LYS A 48 -15.16 5.38 9.76
N SER A 49 -16.22 6.18 9.80
CA SER A 49 -17.54 5.82 9.30
C SER A 49 -17.54 5.51 7.80
N LYS A 50 -16.87 6.33 7.00
CA LYS A 50 -16.71 6.07 5.56
C LYS A 50 -15.90 4.79 5.27
N ARG A 51 -14.86 4.49 6.06
CA ARG A 51 -14.10 3.24 5.95
C ARG A 51 -14.89 2.01 6.42
N GLY A 52 -15.78 2.15 7.37
CA GLY A 52 -16.68 1.07 7.81
C GLY A 52 -17.77 0.74 6.80
N ASN A 53 -18.12 1.67 5.92
CA ASN A 53 -19.16 1.49 4.91
C ASN A 53 -18.61 1.11 3.51
N THR A 54 -17.29 1.06 3.34
CA THR A 54 -16.63 0.53 2.12
C THR A 54 -16.45 -1.00 2.16
N GLY A 55 -17.05 -1.67 3.14
CA GLY A 55 -17.22 -3.12 3.17
C GLY A 55 -18.45 -3.62 2.39
N ALA A 56 -19.29 -2.72 1.86
CA ALA A 56 -20.31 -3.06 0.88
C ALA A 56 -19.84 -2.54 -0.47
N ALA A 57 -19.28 -3.43 -1.26
CA ALA A 57 -18.98 -3.21 -2.65
C ALA A 57 -20.18 -2.56 -3.35
N ILE A 58 -20.00 -1.34 -3.85
CA ILE A 58 -20.69 -0.98 -5.09
C ILE A 58 -20.02 -1.90 -6.10
N ALA A 59 -20.70 -2.97 -6.45
CA ALA A 59 -20.45 -3.72 -7.67
C ALA A 59 -20.77 -2.76 -8.80
N ASP A 60 -19.81 -1.94 -9.20
CA ASP A 60 -19.81 -1.25 -10.47
C ASP A 60 -19.13 -2.19 -11.45
N GLU A 61 -19.94 -2.69 -12.35
CA GLU A 61 -19.58 -3.65 -13.37
C GLU A 61 -18.46 -3.07 -14.25
N ASN A 62 -17.31 -3.76 -14.31
CA ASN A 62 -16.31 -3.67 -15.37
C ASN A 62 -15.70 -2.29 -15.71
N VAL A 63 -15.11 -1.64 -14.73
CA VAL A 63 -13.95 -0.81 -15.01
C VAL A 63 -12.73 -1.58 -14.52
N ASP A 64 -11.93 -2.08 -15.43
CA ASP A 64 -10.66 -2.75 -15.16
C ASP A 64 -9.68 -1.68 -14.59
N THR A 65 -9.82 -1.42 -13.29
CA THR A 65 -9.09 -0.33 -12.62
C THR A 65 -7.65 -0.76 -12.46
N VAL A 66 -6.76 -0.15 -13.25
CA VAL A 66 -5.31 -0.34 -13.13
C VAL A 66 -4.85 0.19 -11.78
N HIS A 67 -4.22 -0.65 -10.98
CA HIS A 67 -3.59 -0.24 -9.72
C HIS A 67 -2.13 0.11 -9.94
N TYR A 68 -1.62 0.97 -9.08
CA TYR A 68 -0.22 1.42 -9.10
C TYR A 68 0.47 0.98 -7.82
N TRP A 69 1.56 0.24 -7.97
CA TRP A 69 2.31 -0.36 -6.87
C TRP A 69 3.70 0.26 -6.75
N ILE A 70 4.14 0.45 -5.52
CA ILE A 70 5.54 0.81 -5.21
C ILE A 70 6.24 -0.43 -4.65
N TYR A 71 7.33 -0.81 -5.27
CA TYR A 71 8.07 -2.02 -4.97
C TYR A 71 9.55 -1.73 -4.73
N ALA A 72 10.16 -2.38 -3.73
CA ALA A 72 11.58 -2.34 -3.47
C ALA A 72 12.15 -3.77 -3.52
N PRO A 73 13.02 -4.10 -4.48
CA PRO A 73 13.59 -5.44 -4.65
C PRO A 73 14.73 -5.69 -3.65
N GLY A 74 14.39 -6.09 -2.45
CA GLY A 74 15.32 -6.29 -1.34
C GLY A 74 15.80 -4.98 -0.71
N ASP A 75 16.65 -5.09 0.31
CA ASP A 75 17.22 -3.93 0.98
C ASP A 75 18.14 -3.16 0.03
N GLY A 76 17.99 -1.84 0.01
CA GLY A 76 18.73 -0.98 -0.92
C GLY A 76 18.57 -1.33 -2.40
N ALA A 77 17.51 -2.06 -2.76
CA ALA A 77 17.25 -2.59 -4.11
C ALA A 77 18.32 -3.58 -4.62
N CYS A 78 18.94 -4.35 -3.72
CA CYS A 78 20.06 -5.26 -4.06
C CYS A 78 19.67 -6.38 -5.04
N LYS A 79 18.38 -6.66 -5.23
CA LYS A 79 17.89 -7.67 -6.18
C LYS A 79 17.44 -7.07 -7.52
N TRP A 80 17.58 -5.77 -7.73
CA TRP A 80 17.06 -5.08 -8.91
C TRP A 80 17.53 -5.69 -10.23
N GLU A 81 18.85 -5.78 -10.45
CA GLU A 81 19.41 -6.27 -11.71
C GLU A 81 18.97 -7.71 -12.02
N LYS A 82 18.95 -8.58 -10.97
CA LYS A 82 18.51 -9.95 -11.12
C LYS A 82 17.06 -10.02 -11.58
N PHE A 83 16.15 -9.34 -10.88
CA PHE A 83 14.73 -9.41 -11.17
C PHE A 83 14.36 -8.70 -12.46
N TYR A 84 15.07 -7.62 -12.80
CA TYR A 84 14.93 -6.94 -14.08
C TYR A 84 15.28 -7.88 -15.25
N ASN A 85 16.42 -8.59 -15.17
CA ASN A 85 16.84 -9.52 -16.19
C ASN A 85 15.93 -10.75 -16.30
N GLU A 86 15.32 -11.18 -15.20
CA GLU A 86 14.35 -12.26 -15.16
C GLU A 86 12.94 -11.83 -15.61
N GLY A 87 12.67 -10.54 -15.79
CA GLY A 87 11.35 -10.00 -16.11
C GLY A 87 10.31 -10.26 -15.01
N ILE A 88 10.71 -10.10 -13.74
CA ILE A 88 9.84 -10.42 -12.59
C ILE A 88 9.85 -9.32 -11.53
N VAL A 89 8.80 -9.32 -10.73
CA VAL A 89 8.80 -8.80 -9.36
C VAL A 89 8.64 -9.98 -8.40
N SER A 90 9.42 -9.95 -7.34
CA SER A 90 9.41 -11.04 -6.36
C SER A 90 9.60 -10.50 -4.95
N ILE A 91 8.88 -11.07 -3.99
CA ILE A 91 9.01 -10.70 -2.58
C ILE A 91 9.55 -11.87 -1.77
N GLY A 92 10.29 -11.56 -0.72
CA GLY A 92 10.81 -12.52 0.25
C GLY A 92 9.70 -13.21 1.05
N TRP A 93 10.01 -13.59 2.26
CA TRP A 93 9.13 -14.35 3.15
C TRP A 93 8.98 -15.83 2.72
N GLY A 94 10.01 -16.42 2.14
CA GLY A 94 9.99 -17.80 1.64
C GLY A 94 9.66 -18.85 2.72
N ALA A 95 10.08 -18.63 3.98
CA ALA A 95 9.74 -19.52 5.09
C ALA A 95 8.23 -19.52 5.44
N VAL A 96 7.47 -18.50 5.03
CA VAL A 96 6.00 -18.49 5.16
C VAL A 96 5.37 -19.51 4.22
N GLY A 97 6.00 -19.76 3.08
CA GLY A 97 5.51 -20.65 2.03
C GLY A 97 4.66 -19.93 0.99
N ASP A 98 3.75 -20.67 0.38
CA ASP A 98 2.82 -20.14 -0.63
C ASP A 98 1.83 -19.16 0.00
N LEU A 99 1.92 -17.89 -0.41
CA LEU A 99 1.08 -16.82 0.13
C LEU A 99 -0.39 -16.94 -0.30
N SER A 100 -0.70 -17.68 -1.36
CA SER A 100 -2.07 -17.91 -1.81
C SER A 100 -2.83 -18.93 -0.95
N ALA A 101 -2.12 -19.69 -0.12
CA ALA A 101 -2.71 -20.69 0.78
C ALA A 101 -3.46 -20.09 1.99
N PHE A 102 -3.27 -18.78 2.26
CA PHE A 102 -3.87 -18.13 3.43
C PHE A 102 -5.23 -17.54 3.09
N SER A 103 -6.18 -17.69 4.01
CA SER A 103 -7.54 -17.15 3.85
C SER A 103 -7.70 -15.74 4.40
N SER A 104 -6.72 -15.23 5.17
CA SER A 104 -6.76 -13.87 5.73
C SER A 104 -5.37 -13.29 6.02
N LYS A 105 -5.33 -11.95 6.13
CA LYS A 105 -4.12 -11.20 6.57
C LYS A 105 -3.70 -11.57 8.00
N ASP A 106 -4.64 -11.92 8.85
CA ASP A 106 -4.35 -12.30 10.23
C ASP A 106 -3.71 -13.69 10.33
N GLU A 107 -4.17 -14.64 9.52
CA GLU A 107 -3.57 -15.96 9.40
C GLU A 107 -2.13 -15.86 8.86
N MET A 108 -1.91 -15.10 7.79
CA MET A 108 -0.59 -14.82 7.24
C MET A 108 0.35 -14.17 8.26
N LYS A 109 -0.17 -13.21 9.05
CA LYS A 109 0.55 -12.57 10.15
C LYS A 109 0.94 -13.57 11.27
N ALA A 110 0.02 -14.47 11.63
CA ALA A 110 0.30 -15.53 12.60
C ALA A 110 1.44 -16.44 12.11
N ARG A 111 1.39 -16.86 10.85
CA ARG A 111 2.45 -17.66 10.23
C ARG A 111 3.79 -16.95 10.19
N MET A 112 3.82 -15.63 9.91
CA MET A 112 5.05 -14.85 9.98
C MET A 112 5.68 -14.85 11.38
N LYS A 113 4.87 -14.77 12.44
CA LYS A 113 5.34 -14.86 13.82
C LYS A 113 5.93 -16.22 14.17
N GLU A 114 5.35 -17.28 13.65
CA GLU A 114 5.88 -18.63 13.82
C GLU A 114 7.24 -18.81 13.13
N CYS A 115 7.39 -18.29 11.91
CA CYS A 115 8.60 -18.46 11.11
C CYS A 115 9.75 -17.53 11.53
N TYR A 116 9.45 -16.30 11.97
CA TYR A 116 10.47 -15.25 12.16
C TYR A 116 10.51 -14.67 13.58
N GLY A 117 9.73 -15.24 14.52
CA GLY A 117 9.67 -14.79 15.92
C GLY A 117 8.46 -13.88 16.21
N ALA A 118 8.02 -13.90 17.46
CA ALA A 118 6.79 -13.22 17.88
C ALA A 118 6.99 -11.77 18.34
N GLU A 119 8.24 -11.30 18.41
CA GLU A 119 8.61 -9.96 18.92
C GLU A 119 8.16 -8.82 18.01
N TYR A 120 7.91 -9.08 16.73
CA TYR A 120 7.45 -8.08 15.78
C TYR A 120 5.96 -8.22 15.46
N SER A 121 5.33 -7.10 15.12
CA SER A 121 3.89 -7.10 14.82
C SER A 121 3.53 -7.73 13.46
N TYR A 122 4.44 -7.68 12.49
CA TYR A 122 4.27 -8.10 11.08
C TYR A 122 3.03 -7.54 10.36
N LYS A 123 2.36 -6.54 10.92
CA LYS A 123 1.14 -5.95 10.35
C LYS A 123 1.34 -5.46 8.92
N ASN A 124 2.42 -4.70 8.69
CA ASN A 124 2.73 -4.15 7.37
C ASN A 124 3.23 -5.23 6.42
N ALA A 125 4.02 -6.20 6.91
CA ALA A 125 4.50 -7.31 6.12
C ALA A 125 3.34 -8.19 5.63
N ALA A 126 2.45 -8.62 6.52
CA ALA A 126 1.27 -9.40 6.16
C ALA A 126 0.33 -8.64 5.21
N HIS A 127 0.21 -7.31 5.37
CA HIS A 127 -0.56 -6.51 4.42
C HIS A 127 0.08 -6.49 3.03
N ALA A 128 1.39 -6.24 2.94
CA ALA A 128 2.10 -6.19 1.67
C ALA A 128 2.13 -7.56 0.95
N THR A 129 2.38 -8.64 1.68
CA THR A 129 2.37 -10.01 1.11
C THR A 129 0.98 -10.42 0.66
N TRP A 130 -0.06 -10.07 1.42
CA TRP A 130 -1.44 -10.29 1.01
C TRP A 130 -1.78 -9.55 -0.28
N GLN A 131 -1.43 -8.26 -0.36
CA GLN A 131 -1.67 -7.46 -1.56
C GLN A 131 -0.94 -8.03 -2.77
N PHE A 132 0.31 -8.45 -2.60
CA PHE A 132 1.09 -9.05 -3.66
C PHE A 132 0.48 -10.34 -4.20
N ALA A 133 -0.02 -11.22 -3.32
CA ALA A 133 -0.60 -12.50 -3.71
C ALA A 133 -2.03 -12.38 -4.24
N ASN A 134 -2.88 -11.53 -3.60
CA ASN A 134 -4.33 -11.58 -3.79
C ASN A 134 -4.94 -10.33 -4.45
N GLU A 135 -4.27 -9.17 -4.37
CA GLU A 135 -4.85 -7.91 -4.86
C GLU A 135 -4.17 -7.43 -6.16
N MET A 136 -2.86 -7.64 -6.30
CA MET A 136 -2.11 -7.31 -7.53
C MET A 136 -2.53 -8.25 -8.66
N LYS A 137 -2.73 -7.72 -9.86
CA LYS A 137 -3.23 -8.49 -11.01
C LYS A 137 -2.53 -8.09 -12.32
N PRO A 138 -2.63 -8.92 -13.37
CA PRO A 138 -2.17 -8.53 -14.71
C PRO A 138 -2.81 -7.21 -15.17
N GLY A 139 -2.00 -6.35 -15.78
CA GLY A 139 -2.38 -4.99 -16.16
C GLY A 139 -2.00 -3.92 -15.15
N ASP A 140 -1.75 -4.26 -13.89
CA ASP A 140 -1.28 -3.31 -12.88
C ASP A 140 0.13 -2.78 -13.20
N ILE A 141 0.42 -1.58 -12.72
CA ILE A 141 1.70 -0.91 -12.95
C ILE A 141 2.54 -0.94 -11.68
N VAL A 142 3.79 -1.36 -11.81
CA VAL A 142 4.76 -1.40 -10.71
C VAL A 142 5.85 -0.36 -10.95
N PHE A 143 6.08 0.51 -9.97
CA PHE A 143 7.25 1.37 -9.90
C PHE A 143 8.27 0.78 -8.95
N VAL A 144 9.46 0.53 -9.43
CA VAL A 144 10.56 -0.01 -8.64
C VAL A 144 11.37 1.13 -8.06
N LYS A 145 11.55 1.12 -6.73
CA LYS A 145 12.28 2.17 -6.01
C LYS A 145 13.57 1.67 -5.37
N LYS A 146 14.52 2.60 -5.21
CA LYS A 146 15.69 2.45 -4.34
C LYS A 146 15.67 3.55 -3.28
N GLY A 147 15.60 3.15 -2.01
CA GLY A 147 15.47 4.11 -0.91
C GLY A 147 14.20 4.97 -1.01
N MET A 148 14.30 6.24 -0.63
CA MET A 148 13.13 7.15 -0.56
C MET A 148 12.99 8.08 -1.79
N HIS A 149 14.04 8.24 -2.59
CA HIS A 149 14.14 9.33 -3.57
C HIS A 149 14.42 8.88 -5.00
N GLN A 150 14.61 7.58 -5.25
CA GLN A 150 14.99 7.08 -6.56
C GLN A 150 14.00 6.05 -7.08
N ILE A 151 13.54 6.24 -8.32
CA ILE A 151 12.81 5.23 -9.12
C ILE A 151 13.82 4.62 -10.09
N LEU A 152 13.94 3.29 -10.07
CA LEU A 152 14.85 2.51 -10.92
C LEU A 152 14.18 2.08 -12.21
N GLY A 153 12.88 1.84 -12.18
CA GLY A 153 12.15 1.37 -13.33
C GLY A 153 10.64 1.35 -13.11
N ARG A 154 9.94 1.07 -14.21
CA ARG A 154 8.49 0.86 -14.27
C ARG A 154 8.23 -0.39 -15.10
N GLY A 155 7.27 -1.19 -14.70
CA GLY A 155 6.81 -2.34 -15.47
C GLY A 155 5.30 -2.53 -15.36
N VAL A 156 4.74 -3.37 -16.21
CA VAL A 156 3.35 -3.80 -16.16
C VAL A 156 3.32 -5.27 -15.73
N VAL A 157 2.49 -5.60 -14.78
CA VAL A 157 2.29 -7.00 -14.34
C VAL A 157 1.65 -7.79 -15.48
N THR A 158 2.24 -8.92 -15.84
CA THR A 158 1.80 -9.74 -16.97
C THR A 158 1.34 -11.15 -16.58
N SER A 159 1.51 -11.53 -15.31
CA SER A 159 1.05 -12.84 -14.82
C SER A 159 0.30 -12.73 -13.51
N ASP A 160 -0.49 -13.76 -13.24
CA ASP A 160 -0.97 -14.03 -11.89
C ASP A 160 0.19 -14.35 -10.94
N TYR A 161 -0.11 -14.38 -9.65
CA TYR A 161 0.82 -14.81 -8.62
C TYR A 161 1.22 -16.27 -8.81
N THR A 162 2.51 -16.58 -8.58
CA THR A 162 3.04 -17.95 -8.56
C THR A 162 4.00 -18.12 -7.39
N TYR A 163 3.92 -19.29 -6.74
CA TYR A 163 4.91 -19.72 -5.76
C TYR A 163 5.91 -20.67 -6.42
N GLN A 164 7.19 -20.35 -6.33
CA GLN A 164 8.29 -21.12 -6.91
C GLN A 164 9.15 -21.70 -5.79
N ALA A 165 8.81 -22.91 -5.32
CA ALA A 165 9.47 -23.56 -4.18
C ALA A 165 10.97 -23.78 -4.40
N ASP A 166 11.38 -24.05 -5.63
CA ASP A 166 12.76 -24.40 -6.00
C ASP A 166 13.69 -23.19 -6.21
N ARG A 167 13.23 -21.96 -5.97
CA ARG A 167 14.11 -20.80 -6.09
C ARG A 167 15.22 -20.85 -5.02
N PRO A 168 16.48 -20.58 -5.42
CA PRO A 168 17.63 -20.70 -4.52
C PRO A 168 17.75 -19.56 -3.50
N ASP A 169 16.88 -18.55 -3.59
CA ASP A 169 16.80 -17.44 -2.65
C ASP A 169 15.43 -17.41 -1.99
N ASP A 170 15.30 -16.63 -0.94
CA ASP A 170 14.06 -16.51 -0.15
C ASP A 170 12.92 -15.76 -0.89
N TYR A 171 13.10 -15.53 -2.21
CA TYR A 171 12.17 -14.80 -3.08
C TYR A 171 11.32 -15.74 -3.94
N ASN A 172 10.59 -16.61 -3.27
CA ASN A 172 9.77 -17.66 -3.90
C ASN A 172 8.44 -17.15 -4.46
N ASN A 173 8.02 -15.97 -4.03
CA ASN A 173 6.73 -15.38 -4.36
C ASN A 173 6.89 -14.44 -5.56
N VAL A 174 6.34 -14.79 -6.72
CA VAL A 174 6.74 -14.22 -8.02
C VAL A 174 5.53 -13.78 -8.84
N ARG A 175 5.70 -12.67 -9.57
CA ARG A 175 4.86 -12.26 -10.71
C ARG A 175 5.75 -11.82 -11.86
N LYS A 176 5.34 -12.10 -13.10
CA LYS A 176 6.04 -11.60 -14.29
C LYS A 176 5.65 -10.15 -14.57
N ILE A 177 6.62 -9.40 -15.07
CA ILE A 177 6.44 -8.01 -15.56
C ILE A 177 7.17 -7.82 -16.90
N ASN A 178 6.76 -6.81 -17.64
CA ASN A 178 7.44 -6.30 -18.83
C ASN A 178 7.83 -4.83 -18.68
#